data_3b346ef798eef887225bdaa01476b907
#
_entry.id   3b346ef798eef887225bdaa01476b907
#
_cell.length_a   1.000
_cell.length_b   1.000
_cell.length_c   1.000
_cell.angle_alpha   90.00
_cell.angle_beta   90.00
_cell.angle_gamma   90.00
#
_symmetry.space_group_name_H-M   'P 1'
#
loop_
_entity.id
_entity.type
_entity.pdbx_description
1 polymer ?
#
loop_
_entity_poly.entity_id
_entity_poly.type
_entity_poly.pdbx_seq_one_letter_code
_entity_poly.pdbx_strand_id
1 'polypeptide(L)'
;MQALESLIKTLSDFVWGPPMLTLLVGTGLYLTILLKGMQFRTIPLAFKLIFSKDHHHEGDISHFAALMTALAATVGIGNIVGVATAITLGGPGAVFWMWMTGLVGMATKYSEAVLAIKYREKGPHGMRGGPMYYLAKGAGLPWLGTLFAVFTVCAAFGIGNMTQANATAKIFEATFQIAPNITGWVLMILTGLVILGGIKSIGKFTSFLVPVMILAYIGTALLVLILNAEKIPQAFGLIFYHAFNASATTGGVVGATVAAAMRYGIARGVFSNESGLGSAPIAAAAARTNDPVKQALVSMTQTFIDTLVVCTMTALVILTATSWTQGVSAAELTSASMAETLGNTGSILVAIATALFAYSTLIGWSYYGEKAIEYLLGPRAIAVFRVIFTAAVIVGANVSLTLVWDFSDLMNGMMAIPNLIGLLLLAKVVKAETNRYFSEKH
;
A
#
# COMPACT_ATOMS: atom_id res chain seq x y z
N MET A 1 0.54 -28.46 -8.57
CA MET A 1 0.45 -27.43 -7.52
C MET A 1 1.84 -27.09 -6.99
N GLN A 2 2.54 -28.03 -6.33
CA GLN A 2 3.88 -27.77 -5.74
C GLN A 2 4.93 -27.18 -6.70
N ALA A 3 4.99 -27.67 -7.95
CA ALA A 3 5.91 -27.13 -8.96
C ALA A 3 5.58 -25.67 -9.34
N LEU A 4 4.30 -25.32 -9.42
CA LEU A 4 3.85 -23.94 -9.68
C LEU A 4 4.16 -23.02 -8.51
N GLU A 5 3.90 -23.46 -7.29
CA GLU A 5 4.23 -22.72 -6.07
C GLU A 5 5.74 -22.45 -5.96
N SER A 6 6.56 -23.48 -6.21
CA SER A 6 8.03 -23.35 -6.21
C SER A 6 8.52 -22.38 -7.28
N LEU A 7 7.93 -22.41 -8.48
CA LEU A 7 8.28 -21.50 -9.58
C LEU A 7 7.92 -20.04 -9.21
N ILE A 8 6.68 -19.80 -8.75
CA ILE A 8 6.24 -18.45 -8.35
C ILE A 8 7.10 -17.90 -7.25
N LYS A 9 7.41 -18.71 -6.23
CA LYS A 9 8.30 -18.32 -5.15
C LYS A 9 9.70 -17.96 -5.66
N THR A 10 10.29 -18.79 -6.51
CA THR A 10 11.63 -18.55 -7.07
C THR A 10 11.66 -17.25 -7.87
N LEU A 11 10.63 -16.99 -8.68
CA LEU A 11 10.50 -15.75 -9.45
C LEU A 11 10.29 -14.54 -8.53
N SER A 12 9.46 -14.67 -7.51
CA SER A 12 9.25 -13.61 -6.51
C SER A 12 10.54 -13.29 -5.75
N ASP A 13 11.28 -14.30 -5.30
CA ASP A 13 12.57 -14.12 -4.63
C ASP A 13 13.61 -13.44 -5.53
N PHE A 14 13.62 -13.76 -6.82
CA PHE A 14 14.48 -13.10 -7.80
C PHE A 14 14.08 -11.64 -8.03
N VAL A 15 12.79 -11.38 -8.25
CA VAL A 15 12.27 -10.02 -8.48
C VAL A 15 12.52 -9.12 -7.27
N TRP A 16 12.27 -9.60 -6.05
CA TRP A 16 12.53 -8.86 -4.81
C TRP A 16 13.99 -9.00 -4.30
N GLY A 17 14.89 -9.38 -5.18
CA GLY A 17 16.33 -9.41 -4.91
C GLY A 17 16.97 -8.02 -4.86
N PRO A 18 18.31 -7.95 -4.62
CA PRO A 18 19.04 -6.70 -4.50
C PRO A 18 18.84 -5.69 -5.65
N PRO A 19 18.68 -6.10 -6.93
CA PRO A 19 18.45 -5.14 -8.02
C PRO A 19 17.16 -4.33 -7.83
N MET A 20 16.04 -4.98 -7.48
CA MET A 20 14.77 -4.29 -7.26
C MET A 20 14.80 -3.39 -6.03
N LEU A 21 15.36 -3.88 -4.93
CA LEU A 21 15.50 -3.08 -3.71
C LEU A 21 16.33 -1.81 -3.97
N THR A 22 17.42 -1.95 -4.73
CA THR A 22 18.26 -0.83 -5.17
C THR A 22 17.49 0.12 -6.08
N LEU A 23 16.72 -0.40 -7.03
CA LEU A 23 15.93 0.42 -7.95
C LEU A 23 14.84 1.21 -7.19
N LEU A 24 14.11 0.59 -6.27
CA LEU A 24 13.06 1.24 -5.47
C LEU A 24 13.61 2.35 -4.57
N VAL A 25 14.57 1.99 -3.71
CA VAL A 25 15.15 2.94 -2.76
C VAL A 25 16.01 3.97 -3.48
N GLY A 26 16.78 3.55 -4.47
CA GLY A 26 17.62 4.42 -5.29
C GLY A 26 16.81 5.46 -6.06
N THR A 27 15.69 5.08 -6.67
CA THR A 27 14.79 6.02 -7.35
C THR A 27 14.21 7.03 -6.35
N GLY A 28 13.74 6.57 -5.19
CA GLY A 28 13.21 7.46 -4.15
C GLY A 28 14.26 8.43 -3.61
N LEU A 29 15.49 7.96 -3.40
CA LEU A 29 16.61 8.78 -2.96
C LEU A 29 17.02 9.80 -4.04
N TYR A 30 17.13 9.36 -5.29
CA TYR A 30 17.40 10.23 -6.43
C TYR A 30 16.37 11.35 -6.55
N LEU A 31 15.07 11.02 -6.49
CA LEU A 31 13.99 12.00 -6.54
C LEU A 31 14.01 12.93 -5.32
N THR A 32 14.33 12.41 -4.13
CA THR A 32 14.51 13.23 -2.92
C THR A 32 15.60 14.28 -3.10
N ILE A 33 16.77 13.88 -3.64
CA ILE A 33 17.89 14.79 -3.92
C ILE A 33 17.52 15.79 -5.03
N LEU A 34 16.92 15.31 -6.13
CA LEU A 34 16.52 16.13 -7.28
C LEU A 34 15.54 17.23 -6.89
N LEU A 35 14.61 16.92 -5.98
CA LEU A 35 13.58 17.82 -5.45
C LEU A 35 14.02 18.54 -4.17
N LYS A 36 15.32 18.44 -3.80
CA LYS A 36 15.93 19.11 -2.64
C LYS A 36 15.22 18.82 -1.31
N GLY A 37 14.79 17.57 -1.10
CA GLY A 37 14.09 17.16 0.11
C GLY A 37 12.74 17.88 0.32
N MET A 38 12.06 18.21 -0.78
CA MET A 38 10.81 18.96 -0.79
C MET A 38 9.75 18.32 0.12
N GLN A 39 9.65 17.00 0.11
CA GLN A 39 8.67 16.27 0.93
C GLN A 39 8.75 16.59 2.43
N PHE A 40 9.92 16.90 2.97
CA PHE A 40 10.08 17.23 4.40
C PHE A 40 9.63 18.65 4.71
N ARG A 41 9.83 19.59 3.77
CA ARG A 41 9.54 21.01 3.97
C ARG A 41 8.08 21.38 3.70
N THR A 42 7.40 20.56 2.89
CA THR A 42 6.04 20.88 2.42
C THR A 42 4.95 20.05 3.10
N ILE A 43 5.28 19.24 4.11
CA ILE A 43 4.27 18.46 4.86
C ILE A 43 3.13 19.33 5.38
N PRO A 44 3.34 20.50 6.05
CA PRO A 44 2.24 21.32 6.53
C PRO A 44 1.34 21.83 5.38
N LEU A 45 1.94 22.22 4.26
CA LEU A 45 1.21 22.63 3.07
C LEU A 45 0.41 21.47 2.48
N ALA A 46 0.99 20.28 2.42
CA ALA A 46 0.33 19.07 1.92
C ALA A 46 -0.94 18.74 2.73
N PHE A 47 -0.86 18.75 4.05
CA PHE A 47 -2.03 18.52 4.91
C PHE A 47 -3.11 19.62 4.74
N LYS A 48 -2.71 20.88 4.55
CA LYS A 48 -3.66 21.97 4.26
C LYS A 48 -4.38 21.74 2.92
N LEU A 49 -3.68 21.26 1.91
CA LEU A 49 -4.24 21.03 0.57
C LEU A 49 -5.23 19.86 0.52
N ILE A 50 -5.18 18.90 1.44
CA ILE A 50 -6.15 17.78 1.52
C ILE A 50 -7.59 18.31 1.56
N PHE A 51 -7.82 19.40 2.28
CA PHE A 51 -9.15 20.00 2.47
C PHE A 51 -9.42 21.17 1.51
N SER A 52 -8.54 21.44 0.53
CA SER A 52 -8.76 22.49 -0.46
C SER A 52 -9.92 22.14 -1.40
N LYS A 53 -10.69 23.14 -1.78
CA LYS A 53 -11.88 23.00 -2.64
C LYS A 53 -11.59 23.61 -4.02
N ASP A 54 -11.35 22.76 -4.99
CA ASP A 54 -11.14 23.16 -6.39
C ASP A 54 -12.39 22.81 -7.23
N HIS A 55 -13.49 23.59 -7.04
CA HIS A 55 -14.80 23.30 -7.65
C HIS A 55 -14.86 23.50 -9.17
N HIS A 56 -14.03 24.37 -9.74
CA HIS A 56 -14.06 24.77 -11.16
C HIS A 56 -13.04 24.05 -12.05
N HIS A 57 -12.31 23.07 -11.50
CA HIS A 57 -11.29 22.36 -12.24
C HIS A 57 -11.75 20.98 -12.73
N GLU A 58 -11.08 20.44 -13.74
CA GLU A 58 -11.36 19.11 -14.28
C GLU A 58 -11.01 18.02 -13.27
N GLY A 59 -11.83 16.96 -13.21
CA GLY A 59 -11.66 15.82 -12.33
C GLY A 59 -12.99 15.25 -11.85
N ASP A 60 -12.95 14.04 -11.33
CA ASP A 60 -14.13 13.28 -10.92
C ASP A 60 -14.45 13.46 -9.43
N ILE A 61 -13.43 13.53 -8.59
CA ILE A 61 -13.51 13.55 -7.11
C ILE A 61 -12.62 14.63 -6.50
N SER A 62 -12.87 15.00 -5.24
CA SER A 62 -12.04 15.99 -4.53
C SER A 62 -10.65 15.46 -4.20
N HIS A 63 -9.71 16.35 -3.84
CA HIS A 63 -8.39 15.97 -3.33
C HIS A 63 -8.47 15.00 -2.15
N PHE A 64 -9.37 15.29 -1.21
CA PHE A 64 -9.63 14.43 -0.05
C PHE A 64 -10.11 13.04 -0.49
N ALA A 65 -11.11 12.96 -1.38
CA ALA A 65 -11.62 11.67 -1.85
C ALA A 65 -10.58 10.87 -2.65
N ALA A 66 -9.73 11.54 -3.44
CA ALA A 66 -8.63 10.88 -4.15
C ALA A 66 -7.59 10.32 -3.18
N LEU A 67 -7.23 11.08 -2.13
CA LEU A 67 -6.35 10.60 -1.07
C LEU A 67 -6.98 9.44 -0.29
N MET A 68 -8.26 9.53 0.08
CA MET A 68 -8.95 8.45 0.79
C MET A 68 -9.09 7.19 -0.06
N THR A 69 -9.29 7.32 -1.38
CA THR A 69 -9.30 6.17 -2.30
C THR A 69 -7.90 5.53 -2.37
N ALA A 70 -6.85 6.33 -2.42
CA ALA A 70 -5.48 5.82 -2.41
C ALA A 70 -5.11 5.20 -1.05
N LEU A 71 -5.50 5.82 0.07
CA LEU A 71 -5.32 5.23 1.41
C LEU A 71 -6.15 3.97 1.61
N ALA A 72 -7.35 3.88 1.02
CA ALA A 72 -8.13 2.65 1.05
C ALA A 72 -7.37 1.48 0.42
N ALA A 73 -6.68 1.71 -0.69
CA ALA A 73 -5.89 0.70 -1.36
C ALA A 73 -4.64 0.29 -0.57
N THR A 74 -3.99 1.24 0.12
CA THR A 74 -2.70 1.02 0.82
C THR A 74 -2.85 0.60 2.26
N VAL A 75 -3.75 1.25 3.04
CA VAL A 75 -4.01 0.85 4.43
C VAL A 75 -4.85 -0.43 4.43
N GLY A 76 -4.15 -1.55 4.40
CA GLY A 76 -4.70 -2.90 4.29
C GLY A 76 -4.02 -3.87 5.24
N ILE A 77 -4.04 -5.14 4.87
CA ILE A 77 -3.35 -6.18 5.66
C ILE A 77 -1.84 -5.95 5.74
N GLY A 78 -1.25 -5.15 4.82
CA GLY A 78 0.16 -4.76 4.86
C GLY A 78 0.56 -4.07 6.16
N ASN A 79 -0.31 -3.24 6.71
CA ASN A 79 -0.08 -2.51 7.96
C ASN A 79 -0.19 -3.37 9.22
N ILE A 80 -0.81 -4.54 9.14
CA ILE A 80 -1.02 -5.48 10.26
C ILE A 80 -0.14 -6.71 10.05
N VAL A 81 -0.46 -7.56 9.07
CA VAL A 81 0.24 -8.80 8.77
C VAL A 81 1.59 -8.55 8.11
N GLY A 82 1.69 -7.52 7.25
CA GLY A 82 2.94 -7.17 6.58
C GLY A 82 4.01 -6.69 7.56
N VAL A 83 3.65 -5.85 8.54
CA VAL A 83 4.57 -5.43 9.61
C VAL A 83 4.99 -6.61 10.48
N ALA A 84 4.05 -7.47 10.87
CA ALA A 84 4.34 -8.70 11.60
C ALA A 84 5.30 -9.60 10.82
N THR A 85 5.07 -9.77 9.50
CA THR A 85 5.96 -10.54 8.62
C THR A 85 7.37 -9.94 8.56
N ALA A 86 7.49 -8.60 8.46
CA ALA A 86 8.78 -7.92 8.46
C ALA A 86 9.57 -8.20 9.75
N ILE A 87 8.90 -8.13 10.90
CA ILE A 87 9.53 -8.40 12.20
C ILE A 87 9.87 -9.88 12.34
N THR A 88 9.00 -10.79 11.94
CA THR A 88 9.24 -12.25 12.05
C THR A 88 10.40 -12.71 11.18
N LEU A 89 10.53 -12.20 9.93
CA LEU A 89 11.54 -12.64 8.98
C LEU A 89 12.80 -11.78 8.97
N GLY A 90 12.67 -10.50 9.27
CA GLY A 90 13.77 -9.53 9.24
C GLY A 90 14.21 -9.04 10.63
N GLY A 91 13.54 -9.47 11.69
CA GLY A 91 13.77 -8.99 13.05
C GLY A 91 13.30 -7.55 13.28
N PRO A 92 13.47 -6.99 14.50
CA PRO A 92 13.05 -5.63 14.83
C PRO A 92 13.65 -4.55 13.93
N GLY A 93 14.86 -4.76 13.42
CA GLY A 93 15.55 -3.83 12.51
C GLY A 93 14.84 -3.62 11.16
N ALA A 94 13.97 -4.55 10.75
CA ALA A 94 13.16 -4.39 9.53
C ALA A 94 12.26 -3.15 9.59
N VAL A 95 11.81 -2.76 10.78
CA VAL A 95 10.98 -1.55 10.96
C VAL A 95 11.73 -0.28 10.57
N PHE A 96 13.02 -0.16 10.88
CA PHE A 96 13.87 0.94 10.43
C PHE A 96 13.89 1.05 8.90
N TRP A 97 14.07 -0.07 8.20
CA TRP A 97 14.09 -0.09 6.74
C TRP A 97 12.72 0.16 6.11
N MET A 98 11.63 -0.19 6.80
CA MET A 98 10.27 0.25 6.41
C MET A 98 10.17 1.78 6.50
N TRP A 99 10.67 2.41 7.56
CA TRP A 99 10.68 3.89 7.66
C TRP A 99 11.47 4.54 6.54
N MET A 100 12.61 3.93 6.15
CA MET A 100 13.40 4.44 5.02
C MET A 100 12.58 4.42 3.72
N THR A 101 11.83 3.34 3.46
CA THR A 101 10.93 3.32 2.29
C THR A 101 9.84 4.37 2.40
N GLY A 102 9.31 4.63 3.58
CA GLY A 102 8.33 5.69 3.83
C GLY A 102 8.90 7.08 3.51
N LEU A 103 10.08 7.40 4.04
CA LEU A 103 10.72 8.71 3.87
C LEU A 103 11.09 9.02 2.41
N VAL A 104 11.76 8.09 1.73
CA VAL A 104 12.13 8.28 0.32
C VAL A 104 10.92 8.05 -0.60
N GLY A 105 10.02 7.18 -0.21
CA GLY A 105 8.79 6.87 -0.92
C GLY A 105 7.84 8.06 -1.06
N MET A 106 7.86 9.01 -0.13
CA MET A 106 7.09 10.26 -0.25
C MET A 106 7.48 11.04 -1.52
N ALA A 107 8.77 11.13 -1.87
CA ALA A 107 9.23 11.78 -3.09
C ALA A 107 8.83 10.99 -4.35
N THR A 108 8.83 9.66 -4.25
CA THR A 108 8.36 8.77 -5.32
C THR A 108 6.86 8.97 -5.56
N LYS A 109 6.03 8.92 -4.51
CA LYS A 109 4.58 9.16 -4.58
C LYS A 109 4.24 10.52 -5.15
N TYR A 110 4.96 11.55 -4.71
CA TYR A 110 4.83 12.90 -5.26
C TYR A 110 5.06 12.90 -6.77
N SER A 111 6.18 12.31 -7.21
CA SER A 111 6.56 12.27 -8.62
C SER A 111 5.57 11.49 -9.48
N GLU A 112 5.10 10.35 -8.99
CA GLU A 112 4.04 9.55 -9.60
C GLU A 112 2.77 10.38 -9.82
N ALA A 113 2.33 11.11 -8.81
CA ALA A 113 1.11 11.91 -8.88
C ALA A 113 1.26 13.14 -9.80
N VAL A 114 2.42 13.81 -9.80
CA VAL A 114 2.71 14.89 -10.79
C VAL A 114 2.52 14.39 -12.21
N LEU A 115 3.15 13.27 -12.54
CA LEU A 115 3.07 12.68 -13.88
C LEU A 115 1.67 12.19 -14.22
N ALA A 116 0.97 11.59 -13.25
CA ALA A 116 -0.39 11.10 -13.47
C ALA A 116 -1.37 12.23 -13.82
N ILE A 117 -1.29 13.37 -13.15
CA ILE A 117 -2.13 14.54 -13.47
C ILE A 117 -1.69 15.19 -14.78
N LYS A 118 -0.38 15.35 -15.01
CA LYS A 118 0.14 16.02 -16.22
C LYS A 118 -0.25 15.29 -17.50
N TYR A 119 -0.24 13.96 -17.51
CA TYR A 119 -0.47 13.14 -18.70
C TYR A 119 -1.84 12.45 -18.72
N ARG A 120 -2.76 12.82 -17.80
CA ARG A 120 -4.10 12.26 -17.78
C ARG A 120 -4.94 12.66 -18.97
N GLU A 121 -5.99 11.92 -19.22
CA GLU A 121 -6.99 12.15 -20.27
C GLU A 121 -8.41 12.11 -19.70
N LYS A 122 -9.33 12.75 -20.40
CA LYS A 122 -10.76 12.60 -20.15
C LYS A 122 -11.29 11.41 -20.96
N GLY A 123 -11.86 10.43 -20.27
CA GLY A 123 -12.47 9.25 -20.87
C GLY A 123 -14.00 9.26 -20.74
N PRO A 124 -14.68 8.25 -21.32
CA PRO A 124 -16.15 8.11 -21.24
C PRO A 124 -16.66 7.92 -19.80
N HIS A 125 -15.86 7.29 -18.95
CA HIS A 125 -16.21 6.97 -17.56
C HIS A 125 -15.38 7.77 -16.53
N GLY A 126 -14.96 8.98 -16.88
CA GLY A 126 -14.16 9.84 -16.02
C GLY A 126 -12.71 9.96 -16.45
N MET A 127 -11.89 10.54 -15.57
CA MET A 127 -10.46 10.76 -15.84
C MET A 127 -9.70 9.44 -15.92
N ARG A 128 -8.70 9.42 -16.79
CA ARG A 128 -7.78 8.32 -17.03
C ARG A 128 -6.35 8.80 -16.85
N GLY A 129 -5.57 8.17 -16.04
CA GLY A 129 -4.17 8.52 -15.80
C GLY A 129 -3.44 7.42 -15.06
N GLY A 130 -2.18 7.67 -14.76
CA GLY A 130 -1.30 6.71 -14.13
C GLY A 130 -0.15 6.30 -15.04
N PRO A 131 0.67 5.30 -14.62
CA PRO A 131 1.88 4.91 -15.35
C PRO A 131 1.67 4.57 -16.81
N MET A 132 0.59 3.85 -17.15
CA MET A 132 0.30 3.48 -18.54
C MET A 132 0.20 4.72 -19.45
N TYR A 133 -0.31 5.85 -18.95
CA TYR A 133 -0.46 7.09 -19.71
C TYR A 133 0.83 7.89 -19.76
N TYR A 134 1.55 8.09 -18.65
CA TYR A 134 2.78 8.87 -18.71
C TYR A 134 3.95 8.10 -19.32
N LEU A 135 3.94 6.75 -19.29
CA LEU A 135 4.87 5.93 -20.06
C LEU A 135 4.62 6.06 -21.57
N ALA A 136 3.35 5.98 -21.99
CA ALA A 136 3.00 6.07 -23.40
C ALA A 136 3.22 7.47 -23.96
N LYS A 137 2.73 8.52 -23.27
CA LYS A 137 2.72 9.91 -23.78
C LYS A 137 3.93 10.71 -23.34
N GLY A 138 4.34 10.56 -22.09
CA GLY A 138 5.46 11.30 -21.51
C GLY A 138 6.81 10.75 -21.93
N ALA A 139 7.01 9.46 -21.80
CA ALA A 139 8.26 8.80 -22.14
C ALA A 139 8.31 8.30 -23.60
N GLY A 140 7.19 8.28 -24.33
CA GLY A 140 7.14 7.77 -25.69
C GLY A 140 7.29 6.23 -25.78
N LEU A 141 6.97 5.51 -24.69
CA LEU A 141 7.13 4.05 -24.57
C LEU A 141 5.76 3.36 -24.35
N PRO A 142 4.87 3.33 -25.37
CA PRO A 142 3.51 2.76 -25.21
C PRO A 142 3.53 1.28 -24.85
N TRP A 143 4.51 0.51 -25.35
CA TRP A 143 4.68 -0.91 -25.01
C TRP A 143 4.93 -1.12 -23.50
N LEU A 144 5.69 -0.23 -22.89
CA LEU A 144 5.99 -0.28 -21.46
C LEU A 144 4.74 0.11 -20.62
N GLY A 145 3.94 1.05 -21.12
CA GLY A 145 2.63 1.37 -20.57
C GLY A 145 1.65 0.20 -20.60
N THR A 146 1.64 -0.53 -21.73
CA THR A 146 0.84 -1.76 -21.87
C THR A 146 1.30 -2.85 -20.91
N LEU A 147 2.61 -3.06 -20.78
CA LEU A 147 3.17 -4.03 -19.85
C LEU A 147 2.82 -3.69 -18.38
N PHE A 148 2.93 -2.41 -18.01
CA PHE A 148 2.48 -1.93 -16.69
C PHE A 148 1.00 -2.26 -16.46
N ALA A 149 0.13 -1.96 -17.43
CA ALA A 149 -1.30 -2.21 -17.31
C ALA A 149 -1.64 -3.70 -17.15
N VAL A 150 -0.96 -4.60 -17.86
CA VAL A 150 -1.10 -6.06 -17.72
C VAL A 150 -0.74 -6.48 -16.29
N PHE A 151 0.42 -6.06 -15.79
CA PHE A 151 0.83 -6.39 -14.43
C PHE A 151 -0.10 -5.78 -13.37
N THR A 152 -0.64 -4.58 -13.61
CA THR A 152 -1.61 -3.95 -12.70
C THR A 152 -2.91 -4.75 -12.62
N VAL A 153 -3.42 -5.27 -13.75
CA VAL A 153 -4.60 -6.14 -13.73
C VAL A 153 -4.33 -7.41 -12.92
N CYS A 154 -3.18 -8.05 -13.15
CA CYS A 154 -2.80 -9.25 -12.39
C CYS A 154 -2.60 -8.96 -10.90
N ALA A 155 -1.89 -7.86 -10.57
CA ALA A 155 -1.67 -7.44 -9.19
C ALA A 155 -2.99 -7.10 -8.47
N ALA A 156 -3.98 -6.54 -9.17
CA ALA A 156 -5.29 -6.25 -8.60
C ALA A 156 -5.98 -7.52 -8.09
N PHE A 157 -5.86 -8.65 -8.77
CA PHE A 157 -6.37 -9.93 -8.28
C PHE A 157 -5.52 -10.52 -7.14
N GLY A 158 -4.22 -10.26 -7.12
CA GLY A 158 -3.32 -10.69 -6.05
C GLY A 158 -3.47 -9.84 -4.79
N ILE A 159 -2.67 -8.75 -4.69
CA ILE A 159 -2.58 -7.86 -3.52
C ILE A 159 -3.91 -7.16 -3.24
N GLY A 160 -4.61 -6.74 -4.28
CA GLY A 160 -5.84 -5.96 -4.16
C GLY A 160 -7.08 -6.78 -3.83
N ASN A 161 -7.04 -8.11 -3.98
CA ASN A 161 -8.21 -8.98 -3.84
C ASN A 161 -7.92 -10.20 -2.97
N MET A 162 -7.25 -11.21 -3.51
CA MET A 162 -7.16 -12.53 -2.88
C MET A 162 -6.40 -12.50 -1.55
N THR A 163 -5.32 -11.73 -1.41
CA THR A 163 -4.60 -11.61 -0.14
C THR A 163 -5.46 -10.97 0.94
N GLN A 164 -6.26 -9.98 0.60
CA GLN A 164 -7.14 -9.28 1.53
C GLN A 164 -8.28 -10.21 2.01
N ALA A 165 -8.91 -10.89 1.07
CA ALA A 165 -9.97 -11.86 1.37
C ALA A 165 -9.46 -13.03 2.21
N ASN A 166 -8.27 -13.56 1.88
CA ASN A 166 -7.66 -14.67 2.59
C ASN A 166 -7.30 -14.30 4.04
N ALA A 167 -6.61 -13.17 4.23
CA ALA A 167 -6.22 -12.73 5.57
C ALA A 167 -7.45 -12.47 6.46
N THR A 168 -8.50 -11.85 5.91
CA THR A 168 -9.75 -11.63 6.64
C THR A 168 -10.43 -12.95 7.00
N ALA A 169 -10.50 -13.89 6.06
CA ALA A 169 -11.11 -15.19 6.30
C ALA A 169 -10.37 -15.97 7.40
N LYS A 170 -9.04 -15.97 7.38
CA LYS A 170 -8.21 -16.64 8.38
C LYS A 170 -8.34 -16.05 9.78
N ILE A 171 -8.31 -14.71 9.90
CA ILE A 171 -8.46 -14.08 11.21
C ILE A 171 -9.88 -14.25 11.76
N PHE A 172 -10.91 -14.28 10.91
CA PHE A 172 -12.30 -14.52 11.33
C PHE A 172 -12.53 -15.99 11.73
N GLU A 173 -11.90 -16.93 11.04
CA GLU A 173 -11.89 -18.33 11.43
C GLU A 173 -11.24 -18.51 12.81
N ALA A 174 -10.07 -17.91 13.03
CA ALA A 174 -9.35 -18.00 14.29
C ALA A 174 -10.06 -17.30 15.47
N THR A 175 -10.65 -16.13 15.24
CA THR A 175 -11.22 -15.28 16.31
C THR A 175 -12.70 -15.61 16.59
N PHE A 176 -13.48 -15.84 15.55
CA PHE A 176 -14.95 -15.99 15.65
C PHE A 176 -15.45 -17.36 15.22
N GLN A 177 -14.56 -18.27 14.79
CA GLN A 177 -14.91 -19.60 14.26
C GLN A 177 -15.86 -19.54 13.05
N ILE A 178 -15.76 -18.46 12.26
CA ILE A 178 -16.53 -18.27 11.02
C ILE A 178 -15.81 -18.96 9.89
N ALA A 179 -16.49 -19.87 9.19
CA ALA A 179 -15.89 -20.58 8.07
C ALA A 179 -15.42 -19.61 6.96
N PRO A 180 -14.23 -19.82 6.35
CA PRO A 180 -13.66 -18.94 5.31
C PRO A 180 -14.62 -18.64 4.15
N ASN A 181 -15.40 -19.63 3.74
CA ASN A 181 -16.39 -19.49 2.68
C ASN A 181 -17.48 -18.46 3.02
N ILE A 182 -17.96 -18.41 4.26
CA ILE A 182 -18.97 -17.43 4.70
C ILE A 182 -18.36 -16.02 4.62
N THR A 183 -17.17 -15.83 5.14
CA THR A 183 -16.43 -14.56 5.05
C THR A 183 -16.24 -14.12 3.59
N GLY A 184 -15.88 -15.06 2.71
CA GLY A 184 -15.72 -14.81 1.27
C GLY A 184 -17.02 -14.32 0.61
N TRP A 185 -18.16 -14.93 0.89
CA TRP A 185 -19.45 -14.50 0.36
C TRP A 185 -19.86 -13.11 0.86
N VAL A 186 -19.68 -12.84 2.15
CA VAL A 186 -20.00 -11.52 2.73
C VAL A 186 -19.15 -10.44 2.10
N LEU A 187 -17.82 -10.64 2.03
CA LEU A 187 -16.91 -9.68 1.40
C LEU A 187 -17.23 -9.47 -0.09
N MET A 188 -17.54 -10.54 -0.82
CA MET A 188 -17.94 -10.45 -2.24
C MET A 188 -19.16 -9.55 -2.42
N ILE A 189 -20.23 -9.79 -1.65
CA ILE A 189 -21.48 -9.01 -1.75
C ILE A 189 -21.21 -7.54 -1.41
N LEU A 190 -20.54 -7.28 -0.30
CA LEU A 190 -20.22 -5.91 0.14
C LEU A 190 -19.34 -5.17 -0.88
N THR A 191 -18.33 -5.84 -1.44
CA THR A 191 -17.46 -5.27 -2.48
C THR A 191 -18.26 -4.94 -3.73
N GLY A 192 -19.08 -5.87 -4.22
CA GLY A 192 -19.92 -5.66 -5.39
C GLY A 192 -20.83 -4.44 -5.26
N LEU A 193 -21.47 -4.25 -4.09
CA LEU A 193 -22.37 -3.10 -3.84
C LEU A 193 -21.67 -1.75 -4.00
N VAL A 194 -20.39 -1.64 -3.65
CA VAL A 194 -19.65 -0.36 -3.72
C VAL A 194 -19.07 -0.12 -5.11
N ILE A 195 -18.46 -1.15 -5.73
CA ILE A 195 -17.73 -0.96 -6.99
C ILE A 195 -18.63 -0.73 -8.20
N LEU A 196 -19.88 -1.18 -8.15
CA LEU A 196 -20.87 -0.97 -9.24
C LEU A 196 -21.08 0.52 -9.54
N GLY A 197 -20.97 1.41 -8.54
CA GLY A 197 -21.11 2.86 -8.72
C GLY A 197 -19.85 3.58 -9.25
N GLY A 198 -18.77 2.87 -9.51
CA GLY A 198 -17.51 3.41 -10.02
C GLY A 198 -16.83 4.39 -9.07
N ILE A 199 -15.92 5.24 -9.61
CA ILE A 199 -15.04 6.11 -8.80
C ILE A 199 -15.79 7.06 -7.86
N LYS A 200 -16.97 7.55 -8.24
CA LYS A 200 -17.76 8.45 -7.39
C LYS A 200 -18.30 7.74 -6.16
N SER A 201 -18.80 6.51 -6.31
CA SER A 201 -19.24 5.65 -5.20
C SER A 201 -18.05 5.26 -4.33
N ILE A 202 -16.97 4.78 -4.94
CA ILE A 202 -15.73 4.42 -4.27
C ILE A 202 -15.21 5.62 -3.46
N GLY A 203 -15.06 6.79 -4.07
CA GLY A 203 -14.55 7.99 -3.40
C GLY A 203 -15.44 8.46 -2.24
N LYS A 204 -16.77 8.37 -2.38
CA LYS A 204 -17.70 8.70 -1.29
C LYS A 204 -17.58 7.71 -0.13
N PHE A 205 -17.55 6.42 -0.45
CA PHE A 205 -17.44 5.35 0.56
C PHE A 205 -16.10 5.41 1.30
N THR A 206 -14.99 5.51 0.59
CA THR A 206 -13.65 5.57 1.19
C THR A 206 -13.43 6.85 1.99
N SER A 207 -14.02 7.97 1.58
CA SER A 207 -13.98 9.23 2.34
C SER A 207 -14.61 9.14 3.73
N PHE A 208 -15.53 8.19 3.94
CA PHE A 208 -16.10 7.89 5.25
C PHE A 208 -15.34 6.78 5.97
N LEU A 209 -15.13 5.64 5.30
CA LEU A 209 -14.57 4.45 5.91
C LEU A 209 -13.11 4.65 6.37
N VAL A 210 -12.28 5.24 5.51
CA VAL A 210 -10.82 5.29 5.74
C VAL A 210 -10.45 6.11 6.98
N PRO A 211 -10.96 7.34 7.19
CA PRO A 211 -10.68 8.06 8.42
C PRO A 211 -11.13 7.30 9.68
N VAL A 212 -12.33 6.70 9.64
CA VAL A 212 -12.88 5.96 10.78
C VAL A 212 -12.01 4.76 11.12
N MET A 213 -11.65 3.93 10.13
CA MET A 213 -10.85 2.73 10.38
C MET A 213 -9.43 3.05 10.85
N ILE A 214 -8.78 4.08 10.27
CA ILE A 214 -7.43 4.49 10.67
C ILE A 214 -7.45 5.06 12.10
N LEU A 215 -8.38 5.95 12.43
CA LEU A 215 -8.47 6.54 13.76
C LEU A 215 -8.83 5.49 14.83
N ALA A 216 -9.71 4.55 14.53
CA ALA A 216 -10.04 3.46 15.43
C ALA A 216 -8.83 2.56 15.71
N TYR A 217 -8.08 2.20 14.65
CA TYR A 217 -6.86 1.40 14.79
C TYR A 217 -5.76 2.12 15.58
N ILE A 218 -5.49 3.39 15.23
CA ILE A 218 -4.52 4.22 15.96
C ILE A 218 -4.94 4.37 17.42
N GLY A 219 -6.21 4.61 17.69
CA GLY A 219 -6.74 4.74 19.06
C GLY A 219 -6.52 3.47 19.89
N THR A 220 -6.78 2.29 19.28
CA THR A 220 -6.52 0.99 19.92
C THR A 220 -5.03 0.76 20.17
N ALA A 221 -4.19 1.03 19.16
CA ALA A 221 -2.75 0.89 19.30
C ALA A 221 -2.18 1.83 20.35
N LEU A 222 -2.62 3.10 20.38
CA LEU A 222 -2.23 4.07 21.40
C LEU A 222 -2.62 3.62 22.81
N LEU A 223 -3.81 3.05 22.99
CA LEU A 223 -4.22 2.51 24.28
C LEU A 223 -3.24 1.41 24.76
N VAL A 224 -2.90 0.45 23.88
CA VAL A 224 -1.92 -0.59 24.19
C VAL A 224 -0.55 0.01 24.55
N LEU A 225 -0.09 1.00 23.78
CA LEU A 225 1.21 1.65 24.00
C LEU A 225 1.24 2.49 25.28
N ILE A 226 0.17 3.17 25.64
CA ILE A 226 0.08 3.92 26.90
C ILE A 226 0.18 2.94 28.08
N LEU A 227 -0.50 1.79 28.02
CA LEU A 227 -0.44 0.77 29.07
C LEU A 227 0.92 0.06 29.16
N ASN A 228 1.74 0.12 28.10
CA ASN A 228 3.10 -0.42 28.05
C ASN A 228 4.16 0.66 27.81
N ALA A 229 3.91 1.90 28.24
CA ALA A 229 4.76 3.06 27.94
C ALA A 229 6.23 2.88 28.36
N GLU A 230 6.49 2.16 29.45
CA GLU A 230 7.83 1.84 29.94
C GLU A 230 8.68 1.00 28.99
N LYS A 231 8.03 0.20 28.11
CA LYS A 231 8.70 -0.67 27.12
C LYS A 231 8.99 0.05 25.80
N ILE A 232 8.39 1.22 25.54
CA ILE A 232 8.55 1.95 24.26
C ILE A 232 10.01 2.33 23.98
N PRO A 233 10.80 2.88 24.95
CA PRO A 233 12.21 3.18 24.71
C PRO A 233 13.02 1.95 24.32
N GLN A 234 12.74 0.80 24.93
CA GLN A 234 13.39 -0.46 24.58
C GLN A 234 13.02 -0.92 23.18
N ALA A 235 11.75 -0.79 22.76
CA ALA A 235 11.30 -1.13 21.41
C ALA A 235 12.04 -0.29 20.35
N PHE A 236 12.19 1.02 20.55
CA PHE A 236 13.01 1.87 19.68
C PHE A 236 14.49 1.43 19.69
N GLY A 237 15.05 1.12 20.86
CA GLY A 237 16.41 0.59 20.98
C GLY A 237 16.61 -0.67 20.13
N LEU A 238 15.67 -1.62 20.16
CA LEU A 238 15.70 -2.83 19.34
C LEU A 238 15.66 -2.50 17.84
N ILE A 239 14.78 -1.58 17.42
CA ILE A 239 14.66 -1.18 16.02
C ILE A 239 15.99 -0.62 15.49
N PHE A 240 16.58 0.37 16.17
CA PHE A 240 17.80 1.01 15.72
C PHE A 240 19.02 0.09 15.83
N TYR A 241 19.14 -0.69 16.88
CA TYR A 241 20.27 -1.61 17.06
C TYR A 241 20.25 -2.69 15.98
N HIS A 242 19.13 -3.38 15.78
CA HIS A 242 19.04 -4.48 14.82
C HIS A 242 18.93 -4.04 13.35
N ALA A 243 18.74 -2.76 13.09
CA ALA A 243 18.83 -2.24 11.72
C ALA A 243 20.24 -2.38 11.11
N PHE A 244 21.27 -2.37 11.96
CA PHE A 244 22.67 -2.36 11.56
C PHE A 244 23.51 -3.49 12.18
N ASN A 245 22.91 -4.26 13.09
CA ASN A 245 23.56 -5.40 13.75
C ASN A 245 22.73 -6.66 13.55
N ALA A 246 23.39 -7.77 13.25
CA ALA A 246 22.71 -9.06 13.16
C ALA A 246 22.02 -9.39 14.47
N SER A 247 20.79 -9.87 14.41
CA SER A 247 20.08 -10.39 15.58
C SER A 247 20.67 -11.75 15.92
N ALA A 248 21.25 -11.88 17.10
CA ALA A 248 21.51 -13.22 17.66
C ALA A 248 20.14 -13.91 17.87
N THR A 249 20.11 -15.23 17.73
CA THR A 249 18.93 -16.07 17.99
C THR A 249 18.40 -15.81 19.40
N THR A 250 17.44 -14.91 19.55
CA THR A 250 16.74 -14.67 20.79
C THR A 250 15.27 -15.09 20.59
N GLY A 251 14.91 -16.23 21.19
CA GLY A 251 13.52 -16.63 21.33
C GLY A 251 12.71 -16.81 20.04
N GLY A 252 13.03 -17.82 19.21
CA GLY A 252 12.16 -18.24 18.09
C GLY A 252 12.25 -17.43 16.80
N VAL A 253 12.88 -16.26 16.81
CA VAL A 253 13.26 -15.54 15.58
C VAL A 253 14.58 -16.12 15.09
N VAL A 254 14.59 -16.76 13.93
CA VAL A 254 15.82 -17.22 13.27
C VAL A 254 16.72 -16.00 13.12
N GLY A 255 17.98 -16.07 13.57
CA GLY A 255 18.92 -14.95 13.61
C GLY A 255 18.90 -14.09 12.32
N ALA A 256 18.19 -12.97 12.39
CA ALA A 256 18.01 -12.11 11.23
C ALA A 256 19.32 -11.36 10.95
N THR A 257 19.82 -11.51 9.74
CA THR A 257 20.95 -10.72 9.25
C THR A 257 20.52 -9.30 8.92
N VAL A 258 21.45 -8.35 8.89
CA VAL A 258 21.17 -6.98 8.40
C VAL A 258 20.57 -7.01 6.98
N ALA A 259 21.06 -7.92 6.13
CA ALA A 259 20.50 -8.10 4.79
C ALA A 259 19.02 -8.57 4.81
N ALA A 260 18.65 -9.45 5.74
CA ALA A 260 17.27 -9.87 5.91
C ALA A 260 16.40 -8.71 6.43
N ALA A 261 16.89 -7.94 7.43
CA ALA A 261 16.21 -6.76 7.93
C ALA A 261 15.94 -5.74 6.79
N MET A 262 16.94 -5.45 5.96
CA MET A 262 16.80 -4.59 4.79
C MET A 262 15.78 -5.16 3.80
N ARG A 263 15.94 -6.43 3.39
CA ARG A 263 15.07 -7.07 2.39
C ARG A 263 13.62 -7.04 2.81
N TYR A 264 13.32 -7.58 3.99
CA TYR A 264 11.93 -7.69 4.45
C TYR A 264 11.36 -6.34 4.88
N GLY A 265 12.15 -5.45 5.47
CA GLY A 265 11.73 -4.09 5.79
C GLY A 265 11.36 -3.30 4.54
N ILE A 266 12.20 -3.32 3.51
CA ILE A 266 11.93 -2.61 2.24
C ILE A 266 10.73 -3.26 1.52
N ALA A 267 10.73 -4.60 1.36
CA ALA A 267 9.68 -5.29 0.63
C ALA A 267 8.30 -5.09 1.29
N ARG A 268 8.19 -5.26 2.62
CA ARG A 268 6.93 -5.08 3.33
C ARG A 268 6.54 -3.60 3.48
N GLY A 269 7.51 -2.68 3.57
CA GLY A 269 7.26 -1.24 3.53
C GLY A 269 6.65 -0.81 2.19
N VAL A 270 7.23 -1.23 1.08
CA VAL A 270 6.69 -0.95 -0.27
C VAL A 270 5.37 -1.66 -0.52
N PHE A 271 5.20 -2.90 -0.03
CA PHE A 271 3.92 -3.60 -0.09
C PHE A 271 2.79 -2.82 0.60
N SER A 272 3.07 -2.18 1.74
CA SER A 272 2.11 -1.36 2.48
C SER A 272 1.85 -0.03 1.79
N ASN A 273 2.89 0.79 1.56
CA ASN A 273 2.72 2.16 1.08
C ASN A 273 2.62 2.30 -0.45
N GLU A 274 2.90 1.25 -1.20
CA GLU A 274 2.87 1.20 -2.67
C GLU A 274 3.75 2.25 -3.38
N SER A 275 4.76 2.82 -2.72
CA SER A 275 5.63 3.83 -3.34
C SER A 275 6.56 3.19 -4.37
N GLY A 276 6.45 3.64 -5.62
CA GLY A 276 7.20 3.08 -6.74
C GLY A 276 6.48 1.94 -7.47
N LEU A 277 5.34 1.46 -6.96
CA LEU A 277 4.52 0.47 -7.66
C LEU A 277 3.72 1.07 -8.82
N GLY A 278 3.38 2.38 -8.75
CA GLY A 278 2.61 3.05 -9.78
C GLY A 278 1.08 2.86 -9.69
N SER A 279 0.58 2.20 -8.66
CA SER A 279 -0.85 1.97 -8.43
C SER A 279 -1.61 3.22 -8.00
N ALA A 280 -1.16 3.88 -6.93
CA ALA A 280 -1.82 5.04 -6.34
C ALA A 280 -1.98 6.26 -7.28
N PRO A 281 -1.06 6.57 -8.22
CA PRO A 281 -1.26 7.67 -9.17
C PRO A 281 -2.49 7.48 -10.07
N ILE A 282 -3.01 6.26 -10.20
CA ILE A 282 -4.28 5.99 -10.91
C ILE A 282 -5.46 6.68 -10.20
N ALA A 283 -5.52 6.63 -8.85
CA ALA A 283 -6.53 7.37 -8.08
C ALA A 283 -6.25 8.87 -8.07
N ALA A 284 -4.98 9.28 -7.98
CA ALA A 284 -4.61 10.69 -8.02
C ALA A 284 -5.05 11.37 -9.31
N ALA A 285 -5.02 10.67 -10.45
CA ALA A 285 -5.47 11.18 -11.74
C ALA A 285 -6.95 11.58 -11.76
N ALA A 286 -7.79 11.00 -10.91
CA ALA A 286 -9.20 11.31 -10.80
C ALA A 286 -9.47 12.60 -9.99
N ALA A 287 -8.48 13.16 -9.31
CA ALA A 287 -8.64 14.34 -8.47
C ALA A 287 -9.02 15.58 -9.30
N ARG A 288 -9.93 16.41 -8.74
CA ARG A 288 -10.38 17.65 -9.34
C ARG A 288 -9.33 18.74 -9.15
N THR A 289 -8.45 18.88 -10.13
CA THR A 289 -7.41 19.91 -10.17
C THR A 289 -6.84 20.06 -11.57
N ASN A 290 -6.36 21.26 -11.92
CA ASN A 290 -5.57 21.49 -13.14
C ASN A 290 -4.07 21.64 -12.80
N ASP A 291 -3.72 21.63 -11.53
CA ASP A 291 -2.34 21.76 -11.09
C ASP A 291 -1.79 20.40 -10.59
N PRO A 292 -0.82 19.81 -11.32
CA PRO A 292 -0.23 18.54 -10.95
C PRO A 292 0.40 18.52 -9.56
N VAL A 293 1.00 19.64 -9.14
CA VAL A 293 1.74 19.73 -7.88
C VAL A 293 0.82 19.74 -6.67
N LYS A 294 -0.36 20.37 -6.77
CA LYS A 294 -1.33 20.36 -5.67
C LYS A 294 -1.73 18.94 -5.27
N GLN A 295 -2.16 18.12 -6.24
CA GLN A 295 -2.54 16.74 -5.94
C GLN A 295 -1.33 15.90 -5.55
N ALA A 296 -0.16 16.17 -6.10
CA ALA A 296 1.06 15.45 -5.75
C ALA A 296 1.47 15.67 -4.29
N LEU A 297 1.36 16.91 -3.79
CA LEU A 297 1.56 17.22 -2.37
C LEU A 297 0.58 16.46 -1.47
N VAL A 298 -0.69 16.40 -1.88
CA VAL A 298 -1.70 15.60 -1.17
C VAL A 298 -1.34 14.11 -1.21
N SER A 299 -0.99 13.59 -2.39
CA SER A 299 -0.70 12.15 -2.58
C SER A 299 0.50 11.67 -1.77
N MET A 300 1.54 12.49 -1.55
CA MET A 300 2.70 12.06 -0.73
C MET A 300 2.34 11.84 0.74
N THR A 301 1.27 12.47 1.26
CA THR A 301 0.82 12.27 2.64
C THR A 301 0.31 10.84 2.88
N GLN A 302 -0.10 10.14 1.83
CA GLN A 302 -0.50 8.74 1.88
C GLN A 302 0.61 7.88 2.50
N THR A 303 1.84 7.98 1.98
CA THR A 303 2.99 7.22 2.48
C THR A 303 3.34 7.60 3.92
N PHE A 304 3.21 8.89 4.28
CA PHE A 304 3.39 9.35 5.65
C PHE A 304 2.39 8.69 6.60
N ILE A 305 1.11 8.74 6.28
CA ILE A 305 0.03 8.18 7.12
C ILE A 305 0.17 6.66 7.21
N ASP A 306 0.34 5.98 6.08
CA ASP A 306 0.43 4.52 5.99
C ASP A 306 1.63 3.98 6.79
N THR A 307 2.83 4.40 6.43
CA THR A 307 4.05 3.75 6.91
C THR A 307 4.60 4.41 8.17
N LEU A 308 4.74 5.76 8.17
CA LEU A 308 5.34 6.44 9.31
C LEU A 308 4.39 6.54 10.50
N VAL A 309 3.07 6.43 10.29
CA VAL A 309 2.10 6.41 11.39
C VAL A 309 1.58 5.00 11.63
N VAL A 310 0.78 4.44 10.72
CA VAL A 310 0.04 3.18 10.99
C VAL A 310 0.97 1.99 11.16
N CYS A 311 1.94 1.77 10.26
CA CYS A 311 2.90 0.67 10.43
C CYS A 311 3.76 0.82 11.68
N THR A 312 4.14 2.06 12.06
CA THR A 312 4.88 2.31 13.29
C THR A 312 4.08 1.94 14.53
N MET A 313 2.78 2.27 14.56
CA MET A 313 1.90 1.86 15.66
C MET A 313 1.87 0.33 15.81
N THR A 314 1.67 -0.38 14.71
CA THR A 314 1.68 -1.85 14.70
C THR A 314 3.02 -2.40 15.18
N ALA A 315 4.14 -1.88 14.66
CA ALA A 315 5.47 -2.34 15.03
C ALA A 315 5.76 -2.14 16.53
N LEU A 316 5.41 -0.99 17.08
CA LEU A 316 5.61 -0.71 18.50
C LEU A 316 4.73 -1.60 19.38
N VAL A 317 3.47 -1.84 19.00
CA VAL A 317 2.59 -2.80 19.71
C VAL A 317 3.22 -4.18 19.75
N ILE A 318 3.73 -4.67 18.61
CA ILE A 318 4.39 -5.98 18.54
C ILE A 318 5.64 -6.01 19.41
N LEU A 319 6.52 -5.01 19.32
CA LEU A 319 7.81 -4.99 20.00
C LEU A 319 7.73 -4.68 21.50
N THR A 320 6.61 -4.14 21.98
CA THR A 320 6.35 -3.97 23.43
C THR A 320 5.71 -5.22 24.06
N ALA A 321 5.22 -6.16 23.26
CA ALA A 321 4.72 -7.47 23.70
C ALA A 321 5.84 -8.50 23.82
N THR A 322 5.54 -9.70 24.29
CA THR A 322 6.47 -10.85 24.36
C THR A 322 6.25 -11.84 23.24
N SER A 323 5.07 -11.85 22.63
CA SER A 323 4.65 -12.81 21.58
C SER A 323 5.61 -12.91 20.39
N TRP A 324 6.27 -11.82 20.01
CA TRP A 324 7.19 -11.82 18.86
C TRP A 324 8.46 -12.68 19.09
N THR A 325 8.80 -12.98 20.35
CA THR A 325 9.92 -13.88 20.72
C THR A 325 9.49 -15.34 20.92
N GLN A 326 8.19 -15.62 20.87
CA GLN A 326 7.62 -16.94 21.18
C GLN A 326 7.33 -17.79 19.94
N GLY A 327 7.71 -17.36 18.75
CA GLY A 327 7.48 -18.10 17.50
C GLY A 327 6.03 -18.08 17.03
N VAL A 328 5.26 -17.10 17.45
CA VAL A 328 3.89 -16.87 16.95
C VAL A 328 3.94 -16.55 15.45
N SER A 329 3.01 -17.11 14.69
CA SER A 329 2.95 -16.90 13.24
C SER A 329 2.72 -15.41 12.90
N ALA A 330 3.31 -14.92 11.80
CA ALA A 330 3.13 -13.54 11.37
C ALA A 330 1.64 -13.16 11.17
N ALA A 331 0.80 -14.10 10.77
CA ALA A 331 -0.63 -13.87 10.59
C ALA A 331 -1.35 -13.57 11.91
N GLU A 332 -0.89 -14.14 13.02
CA GLU A 332 -1.50 -14.02 14.35
C GLU A 332 -0.77 -13.06 15.28
N LEU A 333 0.46 -12.66 14.94
CA LEU A 333 1.38 -11.95 15.82
C LEU A 333 0.81 -10.63 16.35
N THR A 334 0.21 -9.81 15.48
CA THR A 334 -0.39 -8.53 15.91
C THR A 334 -1.57 -8.76 16.87
N SER A 335 -2.39 -9.79 16.58
CA SER A 335 -3.52 -10.17 17.43
C SER A 335 -3.05 -10.67 18.81
N ALA A 336 -2.05 -11.56 18.84
CA ALA A 336 -1.45 -12.06 20.06
C ALA A 336 -0.82 -10.92 20.88
N SER A 337 -0.10 -10.00 20.23
CA SER A 337 0.53 -8.86 20.90
C SER A 337 -0.47 -7.91 21.54
N MET A 338 -1.58 -7.61 20.85
CA MET A 338 -2.66 -6.80 21.46
C MET A 338 -3.39 -7.55 22.58
N ALA A 339 -3.53 -8.88 22.45
CA ALA A 339 -4.18 -9.70 23.46
C ALA A 339 -3.38 -9.80 24.77
N GLU A 340 -2.06 -9.68 24.74
CA GLU A 340 -1.24 -9.62 25.97
C GLU A 340 -1.64 -8.45 26.88
N THR A 341 -2.09 -7.33 26.31
CA THR A 341 -2.48 -6.14 27.06
C THR A 341 -3.99 -6.04 27.28
N LEU A 342 -4.80 -6.34 26.26
CA LEU A 342 -6.24 -6.13 26.24
C LEU A 342 -7.06 -7.44 26.35
N GLY A 343 -6.39 -8.60 26.51
CA GLY A 343 -7.05 -9.91 26.52
C GLY A 343 -7.77 -10.20 25.21
N ASN A 344 -8.86 -10.93 25.26
CA ASN A 344 -9.67 -11.30 24.10
C ASN A 344 -10.20 -10.07 23.32
N THR A 345 -10.43 -8.94 24.00
CA THR A 345 -10.84 -7.69 23.34
C THR A 345 -9.79 -7.23 22.33
N GLY A 346 -8.49 -7.38 22.64
CA GLY A 346 -7.40 -7.05 21.72
C GLY A 346 -7.48 -7.88 20.42
N SER A 347 -7.68 -9.19 20.53
CA SER A 347 -7.87 -10.08 19.36
C SER A 347 -9.08 -9.69 18.52
N ILE A 348 -10.21 -9.38 19.15
CA ILE A 348 -11.43 -8.96 18.46
C ILE A 348 -11.21 -7.63 17.71
N LEU A 349 -10.56 -6.66 18.34
CA LEU A 349 -10.27 -5.35 17.71
C LEU A 349 -9.34 -5.49 16.51
N VAL A 350 -8.31 -6.36 16.59
CA VAL A 350 -7.43 -6.64 15.44
C VAL A 350 -8.18 -7.35 14.32
N ALA A 351 -9.06 -8.30 14.64
CA ALA A 351 -9.86 -9.00 13.64
C ALA A 351 -10.79 -8.03 12.88
N ILE A 352 -11.46 -7.13 13.60
CA ILE A 352 -12.31 -6.09 13.01
C ILE A 352 -11.47 -5.11 12.17
N ALA A 353 -10.34 -4.64 12.71
CA ALA A 353 -9.44 -3.74 11.97
C ALA A 353 -8.93 -4.38 10.68
N THR A 354 -8.51 -5.65 10.73
CA THR A 354 -8.06 -6.41 9.56
C THR A 354 -9.17 -6.50 8.51
N ALA A 355 -10.40 -6.77 8.92
CA ALA A 355 -11.54 -6.85 8.00
C ALA A 355 -11.84 -5.49 7.34
N LEU A 356 -11.83 -4.40 8.10
CA LEU A 356 -12.06 -3.05 7.56
C LEU A 356 -10.95 -2.63 6.61
N PHE A 357 -9.69 -2.87 6.97
CA PHE A 357 -8.53 -2.57 6.15
C PHE A 357 -8.52 -3.40 4.86
N ALA A 358 -8.76 -4.69 4.96
CA ALA A 358 -8.86 -5.58 3.80
C ALA A 358 -10.01 -5.17 2.88
N TYR A 359 -11.18 -4.87 3.44
CA TYR A 359 -12.34 -4.43 2.67
C TYR A 359 -12.10 -3.10 1.95
N SER A 360 -11.47 -2.13 2.61
CA SER A 360 -11.09 -0.88 1.95
C SER A 360 -10.12 -1.11 0.80
N THR A 361 -9.16 -2.03 0.97
CA THR A 361 -8.19 -2.37 -0.07
C THR A 361 -8.83 -3.06 -1.27
N LEU A 362 -9.78 -3.97 -1.05
CA LEU A 362 -10.59 -4.55 -2.13
C LEU A 362 -11.24 -3.46 -2.99
N ILE A 363 -11.82 -2.45 -2.36
CA ILE A 363 -12.49 -1.34 -3.04
C ILE A 363 -11.51 -0.44 -3.78
N GLY A 364 -10.40 -0.04 -3.15
CA GLY A 364 -9.40 0.82 -3.76
C GLY A 364 -8.72 0.17 -4.97
N TRP A 365 -8.30 -1.07 -4.84
CA TRP A 365 -7.64 -1.82 -5.93
C TRP A 365 -8.57 -2.21 -7.07
N SER A 366 -9.88 -2.37 -6.82
CA SER A 366 -10.85 -2.58 -7.89
C SER A 366 -10.80 -1.44 -8.91
N TYR A 367 -10.62 -0.20 -8.45
CA TYR A 367 -10.48 0.96 -9.33
C TYR A 367 -9.17 0.94 -10.12
N TYR A 368 -8.06 0.53 -9.51
CA TYR A 368 -6.78 0.44 -10.21
C TYR A 368 -6.83 -0.60 -11.34
N GLY A 369 -7.34 -1.79 -11.04
CA GLY A 369 -7.54 -2.84 -12.05
C GLY A 369 -8.53 -2.44 -13.14
N GLU A 370 -9.63 -1.74 -12.78
CA GLU A 370 -10.60 -1.19 -13.74
C GLU A 370 -9.95 -0.23 -14.73
N LYS A 371 -9.11 0.69 -14.26
CA LYS A 371 -8.41 1.64 -15.14
C LYS A 371 -7.34 0.98 -15.99
N ALA A 372 -6.68 -0.03 -15.48
CA ALA A 372 -5.71 -0.81 -16.24
C ALA A 372 -6.39 -1.63 -17.35
N ILE A 373 -7.49 -2.32 -17.06
CA ILE A 373 -8.22 -3.08 -18.10
C ILE A 373 -8.91 -2.15 -19.11
N GLU A 374 -9.38 -0.96 -18.69
CA GLU A 374 -9.90 0.07 -19.56
C GLU A 374 -8.85 0.53 -20.59
N TYR A 375 -7.58 0.68 -20.15
CA TYR A 375 -6.46 1.03 -21.02
C TYR A 375 -6.17 -0.08 -22.05
N LEU A 376 -6.22 -1.36 -21.64
CA LEU A 376 -5.88 -2.50 -22.48
C LEU A 376 -6.98 -2.84 -23.48
N LEU A 377 -8.22 -2.91 -23.04
CA LEU A 377 -9.35 -3.47 -23.79
C LEU A 377 -10.51 -2.49 -24.03
N GLY A 378 -10.35 -1.25 -23.54
CA GLY A 378 -11.36 -0.22 -23.66
C GLY A 378 -12.49 -0.29 -22.61
N PRO A 379 -13.44 0.67 -22.67
CA PRO A 379 -14.44 0.88 -21.60
C PRO A 379 -15.42 -0.29 -21.45
N ARG A 380 -15.66 -1.09 -22.51
CA ARG A 380 -16.58 -2.23 -22.45
C ARG A 380 -16.08 -3.36 -21.54
N ALA A 381 -14.78 -3.46 -21.31
CA ALA A 381 -14.18 -4.48 -20.46
C ALA A 381 -14.42 -4.21 -18.95
N ILE A 382 -14.77 -3.00 -18.56
CA ILE A 382 -14.96 -2.61 -17.16
C ILE A 382 -16.01 -3.47 -16.46
N ALA A 383 -17.17 -3.67 -17.09
CA ALA A 383 -18.27 -4.45 -16.50
C ALA A 383 -17.83 -5.91 -16.24
N VAL A 384 -17.17 -6.53 -17.22
CA VAL A 384 -16.67 -7.90 -17.11
C VAL A 384 -15.61 -7.99 -16.02
N PHE A 385 -14.68 -7.04 -15.97
CA PHE A 385 -13.65 -6.97 -14.92
C PHE A 385 -14.28 -6.89 -13.52
N ARG A 386 -15.26 -6.02 -13.30
CA ARG A 386 -15.94 -5.88 -12.00
C ARG A 386 -16.57 -7.18 -11.54
N VAL A 387 -17.23 -7.93 -12.44
CA VAL A 387 -17.85 -9.22 -12.12
C VAL A 387 -16.78 -10.25 -11.72
N ILE A 388 -15.72 -10.40 -12.56
CA ILE A 388 -14.64 -11.37 -12.30
C ILE A 388 -13.90 -10.99 -11.00
N PHE A 389 -13.59 -9.70 -10.81
CA PHE A 389 -12.91 -9.20 -9.62
C PHE A 389 -13.73 -9.49 -8.35
N THR A 390 -15.04 -9.25 -8.39
CA THR A 390 -15.93 -9.53 -7.27
C THR A 390 -16.01 -11.03 -6.97
N ALA A 391 -16.10 -11.88 -7.98
CA ALA A 391 -16.12 -13.34 -7.82
C ALA A 391 -14.79 -13.89 -7.27
N ALA A 392 -13.66 -13.29 -7.64
CA ALA A 392 -12.33 -13.71 -7.17
C ALA A 392 -12.16 -13.57 -5.65
N VAL A 393 -12.95 -12.75 -4.98
CA VAL A 393 -12.95 -12.60 -3.50
C VAL A 393 -13.23 -13.94 -2.81
N ILE A 394 -14.21 -14.71 -3.33
CA ILE A 394 -14.51 -16.04 -2.77
C ILE A 394 -13.35 -17.01 -2.97
N VAL A 395 -12.73 -16.96 -4.14
CA VAL A 395 -11.57 -17.80 -4.44
C VAL A 395 -10.44 -17.47 -3.45
N GLY A 396 -10.13 -16.18 -3.28
CA GLY A 396 -9.11 -15.71 -2.36
C GLY A 396 -9.33 -16.15 -0.93
N ALA A 397 -10.56 -16.10 -0.43
CA ALA A 397 -10.90 -16.54 0.94
C ALA A 397 -10.61 -18.03 1.21
N ASN A 398 -10.62 -18.87 0.16
CA ASN A 398 -10.52 -20.33 0.29
C ASN A 398 -9.18 -20.94 -0.19
N VAL A 399 -8.29 -20.15 -0.83
CA VAL A 399 -7.00 -20.65 -1.35
C VAL A 399 -5.91 -20.63 -0.26
N SER A 400 -4.80 -21.34 -0.49
CA SER A 400 -3.66 -21.32 0.44
C SER A 400 -3.03 -19.93 0.52
N LEU A 401 -2.71 -19.50 1.74
CA LEU A 401 -2.14 -18.17 2.02
C LEU A 401 -0.81 -17.96 1.27
N THR A 402 0.09 -18.95 1.30
CA THR A 402 1.43 -18.87 0.71
C THR A 402 1.39 -18.57 -0.78
N LEU A 403 0.58 -19.33 -1.54
CA LEU A 403 0.46 -19.15 -2.99
C LEU A 403 -0.05 -17.74 -3.33
N VAL A 404 -1.04 -17.24 -2.60
CA VAL A 404 -1.63 -15.91 -2.83
C VAL A 404 -0.63 -14.81 -2.55
N TRP A 405 0.16 -14.93 -1.48
CA TRP A 405 1.18 -13.95 -1.13
C TRP A 405 2.34 -13.93 -2.12
N ASP A 406 2.89 -15.09 -2.48
CA ASP A 406 4.00 -15.19 -3.42
C ASP A 406 3.61 -14.67 -4.81
N PHE A 407 2.39 -14.96 -5.26
CA PHE A 407 1.85 -14.41 -6.50
C PHE A 407 1.69 -12.88 -6.43
N SER A 408 1.16 -12.36 -5.33
CA SER A 408 0.97 -10.93 -5.12
C SER A 408 2.30 -10.18 -5.09
N ASP A 409 3.29 -10.71 -4.39
CA ASP A 409 4.64 -10.15 -4.33
C ASP A 409 5.27 -10.11 -5.72
N LEU A 410 5.18 -11.22 -6.48
CA LEU A 410 5.71 -11.28 -7.85
C LEU A 410 5.08 -10.21 -8.74
N MET A 411 3.74 -10.10 -8.75
CA MET A 411 3.05 -9.14 -9.61
C MET A 411 3.34 -7.68 -9.23
N ASN A 412 3.44 -7.38 -7.94
CA ASN A 412 3.85 -6.07 -7.45
C ASN A 412 5.25 -5.68 -7.93
N GLY A 413 6.20 -6.58 -7.81
CA GLY A 413 7.56 -6.33 -8.29
C GLY A 413 7.61 -6.12 -9.80
N MET A 414 6.90 -6.94 -10.56
CA MET A 414 6.82 -6.81 -12.02
C MET A 414 6.15 -5.49 -12.45
N MET A 415 5.14 -5.02 -11.71
CA MET A 415 4.47 -3.74 -11.95
C MET A 415 5.38 -2.55 -11.64
N ALA A 416 6.22 -2.65 -10.63
CA ALA A 416 7.14 -1.57 -10.22
C ALA A 416 8.20 -1.26 -11.29
N ILE A 417 8.72 -2.26 -12.00
CA ILE A 417 9.80 -2.08 -12.98
C ILE A 417 9.46 -1.02 -14.03
N PRO A 418 8.38 -1.16 -14.82
CA PRO A 418 8.03 -0.15 -15.83
C PRO A 418 7.77 1.22 -15.22
N ASN A 419 7.15 1.27 -14.04
CA ASN A 419 6.88 2.53 -13.35
C ASN A 419 8.17 3.27 -12.97
N LEU A 420 9.11 2.59 -12.33
CA LEU A 420 10.39 3.19 -11.89
C LEU A 420 11.22 3.67 -13.08
N ILE A 421 11.23 2.92 -14.19
CA ILE A 421 11.85 3.37 -15.44
C ILE A 421 11.20 4.68 -15.91
N GLY A 422 9.88 4.75 -15.92
CA GLY A 422 9.14 5.97 -16.28
C GLY A 422 9.47 7.16 -15.40
N LEU A 423 9.54 6.95 -14.08
CA LEU A 423 9.90 8.00 -13.12
C LEU A 423 11.32 8.55 -13.36
N LEU A 424 12.29 7.68 -13.62
CA LEU A 424 13.66 8.09 -13.91
C LEU A 424 13.76 8.87 -15.23
N LEU A 425 13.10 8.42 -16.29
CA LEU A 425 13.07 9.09 -17.59
C LEU A 425 12.39 10.47 -17.51
N LEU A 426 11.32 10.58 -16.72
CA LEU A 426 10.51 11.79 -16.60
C LEU A 426 10.87 12.67 -15.38
N ALA A 427 11.94 12.35 -14.66
CA ALA A 427 12.34 13.07 -13.45
C ALA A 427 12.55 14.58 -13.69
N LYS A 428 13.09 14.98 -14.87
CA LYS A 428 13.24 16.38 -15.25
C LYS A 428 11.91 17.09 -15.43
N VAL A 429 10.89 16.39 -15.91
CA VAL A 429 9.52 16.91 -16.05
C VAL A 429 8.93 17.19 -14.67
N VAL A 430 9.08 16.24 -13.73
CA VAL A 430 8.64 16.43 -12.34
C VAL A 430 9.30 17.65 -11.72
N LYS A 431 10.61 17.82 -11.89
CA LYS A 431 11.37 18.97 -11.37
C LYS A 431 10.87 20.29 -11.99
N ALA A 432 10.60 20.32 -13.29
CA ALA A 432 10.12 21.51 -13.99
C ALA A 432 8.75 21.94 -13.46
N GLU A 433 7.79 21.01 -13.33
CA GLU A 433 6.45 21.28 -12.78
C GLU A 433 6.54 21.76 -11.31
N THR A 434 7.39 21.14 -10.51
CA THR A 434 7.61 21.53 -9.13
C THR A 434 8.16 22.97 -9.04
N ASN A 435 9.18 23.27 -9.81
CA ASN A 435 9.76 24.62 -9.83
C ASN A 435 8.74 25.68 -10.31
N ARG A 436 7.97 25.39 -11.36
CA ARG A 436 6.91 26.28 -11.84
C ARG A 436 5.92 26.63 -10.71
N TYR A 437 5.40 25.61 -10.02
CA TYR A 437 4.42 25.81 -8.96
C TYR A 437 4.92 26.70 -7.81
N PHE A 438 6.16 26.50 -7.39
CA PHE A 438 6.73 27.29 -6.30
C PHE A 438 7.22 28.68 -6.72
N SER A 439 7.57 28.89 -8.00
CA SER A 439 7.91 30.22 -8.52
C SER A 439 6.71 31.11 -8.77
N GLU A 440 5.54 30.54 -9.13
CA GLU A 440 4.30 31.30 -9.34
C GLU A 440 3.64 31.78 -8.03
N LYS A 441 4.10 31.26 -6.87
CA LYS A 441 3.55 31.58 -5.54
C LYS A 441 4.42 32.53 -4.73
N HIS A 442 5.55 32.91 -5.26
CA HIS A 442 6.46 33.94 -4.73
C HIS A 442 6.61 35.08 -5.74
#